data_dda8605801f597cbdc1fea45d2fdaaee
#
_entry.id   dda8605801f597cbdc1fea45d2fdaaee
#
_cell.length_a   1.000
_cell.length_b   1.000
_cell.length_c   1.000
_cell.angle_alpha   90.00
_cell.angle_beta   90.00
_cell.angle_gamma   90.00
#
_symmetry.space_group_name_H-M   'P 1'
#
loop_
_entity.id
_entity.type
_entity.pdbx_description
1 polymer ?
#
loop_
_entity_poly.entity_id
_entity_poly.type
_entity_poly.pdbx_seq_one_letter_code
_entity_poly.pdbx_strand_id
1 'polypeptide(L)'
;MDEAAKRLRQAGVTMALNEADTCRRYIVPKLQAVGWDDEPHRINEQVTFTDGRIIVSGRQGRRRPGKRADYILRYRPDMPMAVVEAKPSYATPGQGLQQAKEYAEILGLKFAYATNGQGIVEFDYATGLEREIETFPTPEEL
;
A
#
# COMPACT_ATOMS: atom_id res chain seq x y z
N MET A 1 19.96 -6.87 -14.17
CA MET A 1 19.19 -5.82 -14.67
C MET A 1 18.42 -6.24 -15.84
N ASP A 2 17.20 -5.86 -15.83
CA ASP A 2 16.34 -6.23 -16.82
C ASP A 2 16.66 -5.54 -18.10
N GLU A 3 16.56 -6.22 -19.18
CA GLU A 3 16.85 -5.70 -20.49
C GLU A 3 15.91 -4.56 -20.86
N ALA A 4 14.67 -4.65 -20.47
CA ALA A 4 13.73 -3.60 -20.76
C ALA A 4 14.09 -2.32 -20.01
N ALA A 5 14.50 -2.44 -18.77
CA ALA A 5 14.90 -1.28 -17.99
C ALA A 5 16.13 -0.63 -18.59
N LYS A 6 17.05 -1.45 -19.12
CA LYS A 6 18.21 -0.91 -19.73
C LYS A 6 17.84 -0.16 -20.98
N ARG A 7 16.96 -0.67 -21.77
CA ARG A 7 16.57 -0.03 -22.97
C ARG A 7 15.87 1.28 -22.70
N LEU A 8 15.03 1.33 -21.72
CA LEU A 8 14.34 2.56 -21.36
C LEU A 8 15.33 3.64 -20.96
N ARG A 9 16.38 3.26 -20.22
CA ARG A 9 17.34 4.23 -19.86
C ARG A 9 18.13 4.71 -21.04
N GLN A 10 18.48 3.82 -21.93
CA GLN A 10 19.25 4.16 -23.09
C GLN A 10 18.45 5.04 -24.03
N ALA A 11 17.17 4.91 -24.03
CA ALA A 11 16.32 5.73 -24.85
C ALA A 11 16.13 7.12 -24.26
N GLY A 12 16.75 7.38 -23.14
CA GLY A 12 16.63 8.67 -22.53
C GLY A 12 15.33 8.86 -21.78
N VAL A 13 14.62 7.81 -21.59
CA VAL A 13 13.35 7.92 -20.90
C VAL A 13 13.63 7.85 -19.45
N THR A 14 13.27 8.88 -18.69
CA THR A 14 13.60 8.88 -17.39
C THR A 14 12.69 8.21 -16.68
N MET A 15 13.02 7.46 -15.95
CA MET A 15 12.22 6.69 -15.50
C MET A 15 11.97 6.63 -14.15
N ALA A 16 11.56 7.54 -13.53
CA ALA A 16 10.93 7.47 -12.24
C ALA A 16 9.62 6.78 -12.49
N LEU A 17 9.39 5.69 -11.91
CA LEU A 17 8.14 4.98 -12.10
C LEU A 17 7.04 5.76 -11.42
N ASN A 18 5.88 5.86 -12.04
CA ASN A 18 4.74 6.50 -11.40
C ASN A 18 4.19 5.56 -10.33
N GLU A 19 3.20 6.03 -9.60
CA GLU A 19 2.67 5.28 -8.47
C GLU A 19 2.08 3.94 -8.90
N ALA A 20 1.35 3.91 -9.99
CA ALA A 20 0.76 2.66 -10.46
C ALA A 20 1.81 1.64 -10.85
N ASP A 21 2.88 2.09 -11.49
CA ASP A 21 3.96 1.20 -11.89
C ASP A 21 4.71 0.69 -10.67
N THR A 22 4.91 1.55 -9.68
CA THR A 22 5.55 1.16 -8.42
C THR A 22 4.74 0.06 -7.75
N CYS A 23 3.43 0.24 -7.69
CA CYS A 23 2.57 -0.74 -7.08
C CYS A 23 2.68 -2.08 -7.79
N ARG A 24 2.59 -2.04 -9.10
CA ARG A 24 2.59 -3.28 -9.84
C ARG A 24 3.92 -4.00 -9.80
N ARG A 25 5.01 -3.29 -9.87
CA ARG A 25 6.29 -3.93 -9.95
C ARG A 25 6.92 -4.30 -8.65
N TYR A 26 6.70 -3.52 -7.63
CA TYR A 26 7.47 -3.69 -6.41
C TYR A 26 6.67 -4.00 -5.17
N ILE A 27 5.46 -3.49 -5.07
CA ILE A 27 4.71 -3.63 -3.83
C ILE A 27 3.92 -4.91 -3.77
N VAL A 28 3.11 -5.18 -4.78
CA VAL A 28 2.29 -6.39 -4.78
C VAL A 28 3.14 -7.64 -4.68
N PRO A 29 4.23 -7.79 -5.45
CA PRO A 29 5.05 -8.99 -5.32
C PRO A 29 5.65 -9.14 -3.92
N LYS A 30 6.01 -8.04 -3.26
CA LYS A 30 6.55 -8.14 -1.91
C LYS A 30 5.51 -8.58 -0.91
N LEU A 31 4.28 -8.13 -1.07
CA LEU A 31 3.19 -8.56 -0.20
C LEU A 31 2.84 -10.02 -0.44
N GLN A 32 2.87 -10.44 -1.69
CA GLN A 32 2.61 -11.82 -2.04
C GLN A 32 3.69 -12.74 -1.48
N ALA A 33 4.93 -12.29 -1.53
CA ALA A 33 6.05 -13.10 -1.07
C ALA A 33 5.99 -13.40 0.43
N VAL A 34 5.36 -12.55 1.21
CA VAL A 34 5.23 -12.79 2.64
C VAL A 34 3.85 -13.33 3.02
N GLY A 35 3.04 -13.71 2.07
CA GLY A 35 1.84 -14.48 2.34
C GLY A 35 0.52 -13.74 2.39
N TRP A 36 0.50 -12.43 2.08
CA TRP A 36 -0.75 -11.68 2.17
C TRP A 36 -1.78 -12.08 1.11
N ASP A 37 -1.34 -12.78 0.06
CA ASP A 37 -2.24 -13.21 -0.99
C ASP A 37 -2.68 -14.67 -0.81
N ASP A 38 -2.26 -15.31 0.27
CA ASP A 38 -2.62 -16.69 0.54
C ASP A 38 -3.90 -16.75 1.37
N GLU A 39 -4.77 -17.68 1.06
CA GLU A 39 -6.00 -17.82 1.83
C GLU A 39 -5.69 -18.08 3.29
N PRO A 40 -6.40 -17.51 4.23
CA PRO A 40 -7.60 -16.67 4.05
C PRO A 40 -7.28 -15.17 3.95
N HIS A 41 -6.02 -14.81 3.81
CA HIS A 41 -5.60 -13.43 3.78
C HIS A 41 -5.98 -12.79 2.45
N ARG A 42 -6.04 -11.47 2.41
CA ARG A 42 -6.40 -10.76 1.20
C ARG A 42 -5.64 -9.46 1.06
N ILE A 43 -5.30 -9.13 -0.18
CA ILE A 43 -4.80 -7.83 -0.53
C ILE A 43 -5.89 -7.18 -1.36
N ASN A 44 -6.51 -6.14 -0.85
CA ASN A 44 -7.52 -5.42 -1.63
C ASN A 44 -6.88 -4.15 -2.18
N GLU A 45 -6.98 -3.96 -3.48
CA GLU A 45 -6.36 -2.83 -4.14
C GLU A 45 -7.36 -1.74 -4.43
N GLN A 46 -6.92 -0.51 -4.33
CA GLN A 46 -7.71 0.67 -4.70
C GLN A 46 -9.08 0.68 -4.02
N VAL A 47 -9.06 0.64 -2.70
CA VAL A 47 -10.27 0.55 -1.92
C VAL A 47 -10.81 1.93 -1.62
N THR A 48 -12.05 2.20 -2.03
CA THR A 48 -12.70 3.49 -1.79
C THR A 48 -13.51 3.44 -0.51
N PHE A 49 -13.44 4.47 0.27
CA PHE A 49 -14.20 4.53 1.53
C PHE A 49 -14.53 5.97 1.92
N THR A 50 -15.51 6.13 2.79
CA THR A 50 -15.83 7.42 3.38
C THR A 50 -16.20 7.20 4.83
N ASP A 51 -15.80 8.12 5.68
CA ASP A 51 -16.23 8.13 7.09
C ASP A 51 -16.25 6.78 7.78
N GLY A 52 -15.17 6.06 7.62
CA GLY A 52 -15.07 4.77 8.32
C GLY A 52 -15.76 3.62 7.64
N ARG A 53 -16.38 3.87 6.46
CA ARG A 53 -17.00 2.83 5.80
C ARG A 53 -16.28 2.43 4.58
N ILE A 54 -16.06 1.21 4.26
CA ILE A 54 -15.45 0.71 3.06
C ILE A 54 -16.54 0.52 2.01
N ILE A 55 -16.41 1.26 0.92
CA ILE A 55 -17.36 1.19 -0.13
C ILE A 55 -16.75 0.41 -1.26
N VAL A 56 -17.36 -0.68 -1.56
CA VAL A 56 -16.80 -1.41 -2.56
C VAL A 56 -17.12 -0.90 -3.87
N SER A 57 -16.50 -0.80 -4.64
CA SER A 57 -16.56 -0.46 -5.91
C SER A 57 -17.20 0.22 -6.62
N GLY A 58 -17.03 0.64 -6.95
CA GLY A 58 -17.27 1.23 -7.68
C GLY A 58 -17.95 1.77 -8.68
N ARG A 59 -18.93 1.88 -8.87
CA ARG A 59 -19.45 2.35 -9.82
C ARG A 59 -20.25 3.32 -9.50
N GLN A 60 -20.50 3.83 -9.09
CA GLN A 60 -21.14 4.70 -8.83
C GLN A 60 -21.20 5.72 -8.60
N GLY A 61 -21.34 6.20 -8.83
CA GLY A 61 -21.51 7.40 -8.85
C GLY A 61 -21.70 8.09 -7.75
N ARG A 62 -21.24 8.47 -7.10
CA ARG A 62 -21.37 9.09 -6.10
C ARG A 62 -21.26 10.35 -6.08
N ARG A 63 -21.76 11.08 -5.44
CA ARG A 63 -21.66 12.31 -5.36
C ARG A 63 -20.67 12.75 -4.49
N ARG A 64 -20.18 12.22 -3.55
CA ARG A 64 -19.19 12.71 -2.76
C ARG A 64 -17.99 12.03 -3.04
N PRO A 65 -16.89 12.63 -3.27
CA PRO A 65 -15.63 12.01 -3.53
C PRO A 65 -15.20 11.28 -2.30
N GLY A 66 -14.99 10.06 -2.40
CA GLY A 66 -14.46 9.28 -1.31
C GLY A 66 -12.95 9.35 -1.26
N LYS A 67 -12.37 8.81 -0.22
CA LYS A 67 -10.95 8.61 -0.12
C LYS A 67 -10.65 7.24 -0.71
N ARG A 68 -9.43 7.07 -1.20
CA ARG A 68 -9.07 5.79 -1.81
C ARG A 68 -7.72 5.34 -1.27
N ALA A 69 -7.69 4.20 -0.67
CA ALA A 69 -6.45 3.59 -0.18
C ALA A 69 -5.86 2.74 -1.27
N ASP A 70 -4.54 2.76 -1.43
CA ASP A 70 -3.90 1.95 -2.46
C ASP A 70 -4.07 0.48 -2.16
N TYR A 71 -3.83 0.06 -0.91
CA TYR A 71 -4.05 -1.33 -0.53
C TYR A 71 -4.57 -1.41 0.87
N ILE A 72 -5.47 -2.36 1.10
CA ILE A 72 -5.88 -2.75 2.45
C ILE A 72 -5.49 -4.21 2.61
N LEU A 73 -4.76 -4.52 3.66
CA LEU A 73 -4.34 -5.89 3.95
C LEU A 73 -5.29 -6.48 4.98
N ARG A 74 -5.88 -7.62 4.64
CA ARG A 74 -6.83 -8.27 5.53
C ARG A 74 -6.30 -9.60 5.99
N TYR A 75 -6.38 -9.83 7.29
CA TYR A 75 -5.99 -11.12 7.85
C TYR A 75 -7.03 -12.15 7.42
N ARG A 76 -8.30 -11.77 7.42
CA ARG A 76 -9.41 -12.52 6.87
C ARG A 76 -10.31 -11.52 6.17
N PRO A 77 -11.24 -11.96 5.33
CA PRO A 77 -12.08 -11.01 4.60
C PRO A 77 -12.81 -9.99 5.50
N ASP A 78 -13.14 -10.38 6.71
CA ASP A 78 -13.84 -9.49 7.63
C ASP A 78 -12.90 -8.84 8.64
N MET A 79 -11.59 -8.95 8.48
CA MET A 79 -10.66 -8.45 9.47
C MET A 79 -9.53 -7.66 8.82
N PRO A 80 -9.77 -6.39 8.48
CA PRO A 80 -8.73 -5.56 7.90
C PRO A 80 -7.71 -5.19 8.97
N MET A 81 -6.44 -5.25 8.63
CA MET A 81 -5.37 -5.02 9.58
C MET A 81 -4.53 -3.80 9.27
N ALA A 82 -4.32 -3.49 8.03
CA ALA A 82 -3.36 -2.47 7.65
C ALA A 82 -3.70 -1.79 6.34
N VAL A 83 -3.24 -0.56 6.21
CA VAL A 83 -3.32 0.17 4.95
C VAL A 83 -1.90 0.38 4.44
N VAL A 84 -1.72 0.29 3.14
CA VAL A 84 -0.44 0.57 2.50
C VAL A 84 -0.66 1.67 1.48
N GLU A 85 0.09 2.75 1.61
CA GLU A 85 0.05 3.85 0.65
C GLU A 85 1.34 3.87 -0.14
N ALA A 86 1.23 3.92 -1.45
CA ALA A 86 2.37 3.88 -2.33
C ALA A 86 2.66 5.25 -2.89
N LYS A 87 3.92 5.54 -3.08
CA LYS A 87 4.37 6.77 -3.75
C LYS A 87 5.31 6.37 -4.88
N PRO A 88 5.51 7.24 -5.85
CA PRO A 88 6.41 6.91 -6.95
C PRO A 88 7.82 6.62 -6.45
N SER A 89 8.58 5.87 -7.22
CA SER A 89 9.91 5.44 -6.81
C SER A 89 10.87 6.59 -6.54
N TYR A 90 10.62 7.77 -7.07
CA TYR A 90 11.49 8.91 -6.81
C TYR A 90 11.14 9.64 -5.51
N ALA A 91 10.03 9.30 -4.88
CA ALA A 91 9.67 9.92 -3.61
C ALA A 91 10.36 9.20 -2.47
N THR A 92 10.39 9.81 -1.30
CA THR A 92 10.93 9.12 -0.13
C THR A 92 9.95 8.06 0.32
N PRO A 93 10.42 6.97 0.93
CA PRO A 93 9.51 5.91 1.33
C PRO A 93 8.40 6.36 2.29
N GLY A 94 8.70 7.29 3.16
CA GLY A 94 7.71 7.71 4.14
C GLY A 94 6.81 8.84 3.72
N GLN A 95 6.93 9.29 2.44
CA GLN A 95 6.16 10.44 2.02
C GLN A 95 4.66 10.25 2.17
N GLY A 96 4.15 9.07 1.99
CA GLY A 96 2.73 8.80 2.12
C GLY A 96 2.27 8.41 3.51
N LEU A 97 3.16 8.45 4.50
CA LEU A 97 2.81 7.89 5.80
C LEU A 97 1.71 8.67 6.50
N GLN A 98 1.70 9.98 6.37
CA GLN A 98 0.66 10.77 7.01
C GLN A 98 -0.73 10.39 6.45
N GLN A 99 -0.81 10.20 5.15
CA GLN A 99 -2.05 9.79 4.53
C GLN A 99 -2.43 8.37 4.96
N ALA A 100 -1.46 7.47 5.03
CA ALA A 100 -1.71 6.11 5.48
C ALA A 100 -2.23 6.12 6.91
N LYS A 101 -1.65 6.94 7.78
CA LYS A 101 -2.08 7.04 9.16
C LYS A 101 -3.51 7.58 9.26
N GLU A 102 -3.81 8.57 8.45
CA GLU A 102 -5.13 9.13 8.43
C GLU A 102 -6.17 8.08 8.04
N TYR A 103 -5.87 7.31 7.02
CA TYR A 103 -6.76 6.27 6.55
C TYR A 103 -6.89 5.16 7.60
N ALA A 104 -5.78 4.78 8.23
CA ALA A 104 -5.82 3.74 9.25
C ALA A 104 -6.70 4.18 10.44
N GLU A 105 -6.61 5.44 10.78
CA GLU A 105 -7.43 5.95 11.89
C GLU A 105 -8.91 5.96 11.52
N ILE A 106 -9.25 6.38 10.30
CA ILE A 106 -10.63 6.38 9.88
C ILE A 106 -11.19 4.97 9.85
N LEU A 107 -10.40 4.01 9.39
CA LEU A 107 -10.87 2.64 9.23
C LEU A 107 -10.64 1.77 10.47
N GLY A 108 -9.99 2.31 11.47
CA GLY A 108 -9.73 1.54 12.70
C GLY A 108 -8.72 0.44 12.52
N LEU A 109 -7.71 0.66 11.67
CA LEU A 109 -6.72 -0.37 11.40
C LEU A 109 -5.57 -0.30 12.39
N LYS A 110 -4.83 -1.40 12.52
CA LYS A 110 -3.77 -1.48 13.50
C LYS A 110 -2.41 -1.03 13.00
N PHE A 111 -2.22 -1.02 11.70
CA PHE A 111 -0.94 -0.64 11.11
C PHE A 111 -1.12 0.24 9.89
N ALA A 112 -0.18 1.13 9.68
CA ALA A 112 -0.14 1.95 8.48
C ALA A 112 1.25 1.84 7.86
N TYR A 113 1.31 1.66 6.55
CA TYR A 113 2.56 1.54 5.84
C TYR A 113 2.64 2.54 4.70
N ALA A 114 3.81 3.09 4.49
CA ALA A 114 4.09 3.92 3.32
C ALA A 114 5.30 3.34 2.63
N THR A 115 5.31 3.33 1.32
CA THR A 115 6.42 2.77 0.57
C THR A 115 6.55 3.44 -0.78
N ASN A 116 7.79 3.50 -1.29
CA ASN A 116 8.06 3.97 -2.64
C ASN A 116 8.47 2.79 -3.53
N GLY A 117 8.21 1.56 -3.07
CA GLY A 117 8.61 0.36 -3.81
C GLY A 117 9.97 -0.17 -3.41
N GLN A 118 10.80 0.65 -2.78
CA GLN A 118 12.13 0.24 -2.36
C GLN A 118 12.27 0.26 -0.86
N GLY A 119 11.78 1.27 -0.21
CA GLY A 119 11.80 1.33 1.25
C GLY A 119 10.38 1.30 1.79
N ILE A 120 10.25 0.94 3.04
CA ILE A 120 8.96 0.81 3.71
C ILE A 120 9.05 1.45 5.07
N VAL A 121 8.05 2.26 5.42
CA VAL A 121 7.95 2.83 6.76
C VAL A 121 6.67 2.29 7.39
N GLU A 122 6.78 1.79 8.60
CA GLU A 122 5.66 1.21 9.33
C GLU A 122 5.28 2.07 10.51
N PHE A 123 4.00 2.28 10.74
CA PHE A 123 3.50 2.87 11.96
C PHE A 123 2.61 1.84 12.66
N ASP A 124 2.94 1.53 13.92
CA ASP A 124 2.25 0.53 14.70
C ASP A 124 1.39 1.25 15.73
N TYR A 125 0.08 1.15 15.61
CA TYR A 125 -0.82 1.84 16.52
C TYR A 125 -0.84 1.26 17.94
N ALA A 126 -0.41 0.03 18.10
CA ALA A 126 -0.37 -0.56 19.45
C ALA A 126 0.77 0.05 20.26
N THR A 127 1.88 0.36 19.63
CA THR A 127 3.03 0.90 20.35
C THR A 127 3.25 2.38 20.09
N GLY A 128 2.67 2.91 19.03
CA GLY A 128 2.91 4.30 18.64
C GLY A 128 4.27 4.51 17.98
N LEU A 129 4.93 3.43 17.56
CA LEU A 129 6.26 3.54 16.99
C LEU A 129 6.24 3.58 15.47
N GLU A 130 7.09 4.45 14.93
CA GLU A 130 7.26 4.57 13.50
C GLU A 130 8.67 4.10 13.19
N ARG A 131 8.85 3.22 12.24
CA ARG A 131 10.17 2.73 11.91
C ARG A 131 10.29 2.30 10.45
N GLU A 132 11.49 2.31 9.93
CA GLU A 132 11.75 1.79 8.60
C GLU A 132 11.95 0.29 8.72
N ILE A 133 11.41 -0.44 7.77
CA ILE A 133 11.56 -1.90 7.75
C ILE A 133 12.00 -2.32 6.36
N GLU A 134 12.58 -3.49 6.24
CA GLU A 134 13.08 -3.96 4.96
C GLU A 134 12.09 -4.80 4.21
N THR A 135 11.24 -5.50 4.91
CA THR A 135 10.22 -6.34 4.29
C THR A 135 8.93 -6.15 5.03
N PHE A 136 7.82 -6.35 4.33
CA PHE A 136 6.53 -6.32 5.00
C PHE A 136 6.45 -7.50 5.96
N PRO A 137 5.80 -7.34 7.10
CA PRO A 137 5.61 -8.48 8.00
C PRO A 137 4.65 -9.48 7.38
N THR A 138 4.74 -10.73 7.81
CA THR A 138 3.81 -11.75 7.38
C THR A 138 2.49 -11.51 8.11
N PRO A 139 1.38 -12.06 7.61
CA PRO A 139 0.11 -11.91 8.33
C PRO A 139 0.19 -12.38 9.76
N GLU A 140 0.93 -13.44 10.00
CA GLU A 140 1.04 -13.99 11.35
C GLU A 140 1.84 -13.10 12.30
N GLU A 141 2.70 -12.27 11.77
CA GLU A 141 3.48 -11.36 12.59
C GLU A 141 2.67 -10.16 13.06
N LEU A 142 1.58 -9.86 12.42
CA LEU A 142 0.71 -8.79 12.80
C LEU A 142 -0.43 -9.32 13.66
#